data_dc27501ac913cad02756e745f9af49cf
#
_entry.id   dc27501ac913cad02756e745f9af49cf
#
_cell.length_a   1.000
_cell.length_b   1.000
_cell.length_c   1.000
_cell.angle_alpha   90.00
_cell.angle_beta   90.00
_cell.angle_gamma   90.00
#
_symmetry.space_group_name_H-M   'P 1'
#
loop_
_entity.id
_entity.type
_entity.pdbx_description
1 polymer ?
#
loop_
_entity_poly.entity_id
_entity_poly.type
_entity_poly.pdbx_seq_one_letter_code
_entity_poly.pdbx_strand_id
1 'polypeptide(L)'
;MGRDRWHVIEEDGGLILTRRLPVRFDLAVEGWLPDAPRARVAHRLRQDMWRELQDLRGFAPAVQVWRMAGGLRVRAGGAVAARFARAGAEARIAALLQDPARVARWTGAGR
;
A
#
# COMPACT_ATOMS: atom_id res chain seq x y z
N MET A 1 5.55 -24.84 2.35
CA MET A 1 5.42 -24.33 3.03
C MET A 1 4.56 -23.36 3.04
N GLY A 2 3.71 -23.24 3.00
CA GLY A 2 2.78 -22.36 3.11
C GLY A 2 3.05 -21.01 3.43
N ARG A 3 4.09 -20.56 3.26
CA ARG A 3 4.32 -19.36 3.61
C ARG A 3 3.69 -18.37 2.87
N ASP A 4 3.38 -17.33 3.41
CA ASP A 4 2.84 -16.20 2.78
C ASP A 4 3.80 -15.73 1.75
N ARG A 5 3.35 -15.74 0.52
CA ARG A 5 4.16 -15.27 -0.48
C ARG A 5 3.63 -14.01 -0.98
N TRP A 6 4.48 -13.03 -1.21
CA TRP A 6 4.12 -11.74 -1.78
C TRP A 6 4.53 -11.74 -3.23
N HIS A 7 3.63 -11.28 -4.08
CA HIS A 7 3.88 -11.19 -5.52
C HIS A 7 4.28 -9.76 -5.87
N VAL A 8 5.37 -9.61 -6.60
CA VAL A 8 5.83 -8.32 -7.06
C VAL A 8 5.75 -8.34 -8.58
N ILE A 9 4.92 -7.50 -9.14
CA ILE A 9 4.74 -7.46 -10.59
C ILE A 9 4.82 -6.02 -11.08
N GLU A 10 5.15 -5.87 -12.37
CA GLU A 10 5.16 -4.56 -13.00
C GLU A 10 3.93 -4.51 -13.89
N GLU A 11 3.15 -3.46 -13.74
CA GLU A 11 1.96 -3.31 -14.53
C GLU A 11 1.68 -1.84 -14.71
N ASP A 12 1.43 -1.40 -15.94
CA ASP A 12 1.15 0.00 -16.24
C ASP A 12 2.23 0.94 -15.70
N GLY A 13 3.47 0.49 -15.78
CA GLY A 13 4.60 1.32 -15.33
C GLY A 13 4.80 1.40 -13.84
N GLY A 14 4.00 0.69 -13.08
CA GLY A 14 4.12 0.70 -11.62
C GLY A 14 4.50 -0.66 -11.09
N LEU A 15 5.13 -0.65 -9.93
CA LEU A 15 5.45 -1.87 -9.22
C LEU A 15 4.28 -2.19 -8.30
N ILE A 16 3.73 -3.38 -8.41
CA ILE A 16 2.63 -3.81 -7.54
C ILE A 16 3.13 -4.88 -6.59
N LEU A 17 2.88 -4.67 -5.31
CA LEU A 17 3.11 -5.68 -4.29
C LEU A 17 1.75 -6.15 -3.83
N THR A 18 1.45 -7.43 -3.99
CA THR A 18 0.15 -7.97 -3.61
C THR A 18 0.27 -9.37 -3.05
N ARG A 19 -0.65 -9.71 -2.15
CA ARG A 19 -0.66 -11.01 -1.56
C ARG A 19 -1.38 -12.00 -2.43
N ARG A 20 -2.38 -11.57 -3.16
CA ARG A 20 -3.20 -12.44 -3.98
C ARG A 20 -3.26 -12.01 -5.42
N LEU A 21 -3.43 -12.98 -6.30
CA LEU A 21 -3.61 -12.75 -7.72
C LEU A 21 -4.95 -13.34 -8.14
N PRO A 22 -5.66 -12.67 -9.04
CA PRO A 22 -5.31 -11.39 -9.65
C PRO A 22 -5.41 -10.25 -8.65
N VAL A 23 -4.73 -9.16 -8.96
CA VAL A 23 -4.75 -8.00 -8.08
C VAL A 23 -6.14 -7.38 -8.06
N ARG A 24 -6.61 -7.03 -6.87
CA ARG A 24 -7.88 -6.36 -6.72
C ARG A 24 -7.74 -5.20 -5.76
N PHE A 25 -8.37 -4.09 -6.11
CA PHE A 25 -8.43 -2.94 -5.24
C PHE A 25 -9.90 -2.63 -4.96
N ASP A 26 -10.51 -3.38 -4.05
CA ASP A 26 -11.85 -3.06 -3.60
C ASP A 26 -11.82 -1.78 -2.77
N LEU A 27 -10.66 -1.45 -2.27
CA LEU A 27 -10.41 -0.28 -1.46
C LEU A 27 -9.11 0.30 -1.98
N ALA A 28 -9.06 1.59 -2.26
CA ALA A 28 -7.84 2.21 -2.75
C ALA A 28 -7.79 3.69 -2.42
N VAL A 29 -6.61 4.16 -2.03
CA VAL A 29 -6.35 5.57 -1.78
C VAL A 29 -5.03 5.90 -2.47
N GLU A 30 -4.99 7.03 -3.18
CA GLU A 30 -3.77 7.45 -3.84
C GLU A 30 -3.09 8.57 -3.08
N GLY A 31 -1.78 8.64 -3.24
CA GLY A 31 -1.01 9.69 -2.59
C GLY A 31 0.34 9.86 -3.24
N TRP A 32 1.09 10.82 -2.72
CA TRP A 32 2.42 11.14 -3.24
C TRP A 32 3.43 11.03 -2.12
N LEU A 33 4.60 10.45 -2.43
CA LEU A 33 5.66 10.28 -1.46
C LEU A 33 6.98 10.77 -2.05
N PRO A 34 7.96 11.08 -1.21
CA PRO A 34 9.30 11.40 -1.69
C PRO A 34 9.90 10.23 -2.43
N ASP A 35 10.84 10.51 -3.33
CA ASP A 35 11.47 9.48 -4.12
C ASP A 35 12.25 8.51 -3.22
N ALA A 36 12.16 7.23 -3.53
CA ALA A 36 12.79 6.17 -2.77
C ALA A 36 12.66 4.87 -3.56
N PRO A 37 13.37 3.80 -3.19
CA PRO A 37 13.19 2.53 -3.88
C PRO A 37 11.75 2.03 -3.76
N ARG A 38 11.13 1.75 -4.88
CA ARG A 38 9.70 1.41 -4.92
C ARG A 38 9.36 0.17 -4.09
N ALA A 39 10.19 -0.86 -4.20
CA ALA A 39 9.90 -2.10 -3.49
C ALA A 39 9.96 -1.91 -1.97
N ARG A 40 10.91 -1.13 -1.50
CA ARG A 40 11.02 -0.88 -0.06
C ARG A 40 9.80 -0.13 0.46
N VAL A 41 9.38 0.91 -0.28
CA VAL A 41 8.20 1.67 0.11
C VAL A 41 6.97 0.76 0.13
N ALA A 42 6.81 -0.05 -0.91
CA ALA A 42 5.65 -0.92 -1.01
C ALA A 42 5.58 -1.89 0.16
N HIS A 43 6.70 -2.53 0.52
CA HIS A 43 6.71 -3.49 1.62
C HIS A 43 6.42 -2.82 2.97
N ARG A 44 7.01 -1.66 3.22
CA ARG A 44 6.83 -0.99 4.50
C ARG A 44 5.44 -0.39 4.64
N LEU A 45 4.93 0.22 3.57
CA LEU A 45 3.58 0.75 3.57
C LEU A 45 2.58 -0.39 3.76
N ARG A 46 2.75 -1.50 3.04
CA ARG A 46 1.87 -2.65 3.17
C ARG A 46 1.80 -3.13 4.62
N GLN A 47 2.95 -3.18 5.29
CA GLN A 47 3.00 -3.66 6.65
C GLN A 47 2.22 -2.74 7.59
N ASP A 48 2.40 -1.44 7.47
CA ASP A 48 1.68 -0.50 8.31
C ASP A 48 0.19 -0.51 8.00
N MET A 49 -0.17 -0.62 6.72
CA MET A 49 -1.56 -0.68 6.31
C MET A 49 -2.23 -1.94 6.87
N TRP A 50 -1.54 -3.08 6.84
CA TRP A 50 -2.07 -4.29 7.40
C TRP A 50 -2.36 -4.13 8.89
N ARG A 51 -1.43 -3.53 9.64
CA ARG A 51 -1.63 -3.32 11.06
C ARG A 51 -2.81 -2.40 11.34
N GLU A 52 -2.94 -1.38 10.52
CA GLU A 52 -4.00 -0.40 10.71
C GLU A 52 -5.37 -0.98 10.41
N LEU A 53 -5.46 -1.87 9.42
CA LEU A 53 -6.73 -2.36 8.92
C LEU A 53 -6.99 -3.84 9.20
N GLN A 54 -6.29 -4.42 10.16
CA GLN A 54 -6.47 -5.85 10.40
C GLN A 54 -7.85 -6.22 10.92
N ASP A 55 -8.64 -5.24 11.33
CA ASP A 55 -10.01 -5.49 11.72
C ASP A 55 -10.94 -5.68 10.50
N LEU A 56 -10.49 -5.34 9.30
CA LEU A 56 -11.29 -5.57 8.11
C LEU A 56 -11.23 -7.04 7.72
N ARG A 57 -12.42 -7.72 7.77
CA ARG A 57 -12.47 -9.09 7.49
C ARG A 57 -12.06 -9.40 6.07
N GLY A 58 -11.15 -10.33 5.89
CA GLY A 58 -10.70 -10.75 4.57
C GLY A 58 -9.90 -9.70 3.82
N PHE A 59 -9.25 -8.80 4.53
CA PHE A 59 -8.44 -7.78 3.89
C PHE A 59 -7.15 -8.39 3.37
N ALA A 60 -6.88 -8.19 2.09
CA ALA A 60 -5.64 -8.61 1.46
C ALA A 60 -4.96 -7.37 0.86
N PRO A 61 -3.94 -6.85 1.52
CA PRO A 61 -3.31 -5.60 1.09
C PRO A 61 -2.67 -5.68 -0.28
N ALA A 62 -2.70 -4.57 -1.00
CA ALA A 62 -1.97 -4.40 -2.25
C ALA A 62 -1.51 -2.95 -2.34
N VAL A 63 -0.32 -2.76 -2.86
CA VAL A 63 0.26 -1.43 -3.02
C VAL A 63 0.85 -1.32 -4.41
N GLN A 64 0.55 -0.24 -5.11
CA GLN A 64 1.17 0.02 -6.40
C GLN A 64 1.95 1.31 -6.31
N VAL A 65 3.17 1.31 -6.82
CA VAL A 65 4.07 2.45 -6.72
C VAL A 65 4.65 2.78 -8.09
N TRP A 66 4.45 4.02 -8.53
CA TRP A 66 5.00 4.52 -9.78
C TRP A 66 6.08 5.55 -9.49
N ARG A 67 7.18 5.48 -10.24
CA ARG A 67 8.20 6.52 -10.12
C ARG A 67 7.82 7.65 -11.05
N MET A 68 7.70 8.85 -10.48
CA MET A 68 7.33 10.03 -11.24
C MET A 68 8.45 11.06 -11.12
N ALA A 69 8.35 12.12 -11.89
CA ALA A 69 9.31 13.20 -11.75
C ALA A 69 9.13 13.80 -10.36
N GLY A 70 10.18 13.77 -9.58
CA GLY A 70 10.15 14.39 -8.26
C GLY A 70 9.60 13.55 -7.12
N GLY A 71 9.27 12.30 -7.36
CA GLY A 71 8.78 11.48 -6.26
C GLY A 71 8.08 10.23 -6.70
N LEU A 72 7.25 9.69 -5.83
CA LEU A 72 6.49 8.49 -6.10
C LEU A 72 5.01 8.77 -5.99
N ARG A 73 4.25 8.17 -6.88
CA ARG A 73 2.81 8.15 -6.75
C ARG A 73 2.47 6.77 -6.23
N VAL A 74 1.58 6.67 -5.26
CA VAL A 74 1.22 5.37 -4.69
C VAL A 74 -0.29 5.18 -4.70
N ARG A 75 -0.68 3.91 -4.78
CA ARG A 75 -2.07 3.50 -4.65
C ARG A 75 -2.06 2.41 -3.61
N ALA A 76 -2.72 2.66 -2.50
CA ALA A 76 -2.69 1.76 -1.36
C ALA A 76 -4.08 1.28 -1.02
N GLY A 77 -4.24 0.00 -0.78
CA GLY A 77 -5.53 -0.59 -0.44
C GLY A 77 -5.49 -2.08 -0.56
N GLY A 78 -6.39 -2.65 -1.35
CA GLY A 78 -6.42 -4.07 -1.57
C GLY A 78 -7.83 -4.65 -1.65
N ALA A 79 -7.90 -5.95 -1.61
CA ALA A 79 -9.16 -6.67 -1.68
C ALA A 79 -9.76 -6.79 -0.28
N VAL A 80 -11.08 -6.70 -0.20
CA VAL A 80 -11.79 -6.90 1.07
C VAL A 80 -12.92 -7.90 0.82
N ALA A 81 -12.94 -8.98 1.57
CA ALA A 81 -13.88 -10.07 1.32
C ALA A 81 -15.28 -9.79 1.83
N ALA A 82 -15.42 -8.94 2.82
CA ALA A 82 -16.71 -8.69 3.44
C ALA A 82 -17.14 -7.25 3.25
N ARG A 83 -18.37 -6.94 3.66
CA ARG A 83 -18.82 -5.57 3.61
C ARG A 83 -18.00 -4.76 4.58
N PHE A 84 -17.74 -3.52 4.25
CA PHE A 84 -16.96 -2.67 5.13
C PHE A 84 -17.35 -1.21 4.94
N ALA A 85 -17.01 -0.39 5.94
CA ALA A 85 -17.26 1.03 5.89
C ALA A 85 -16.16 1.68 5.05
N ARG A 86 -16.44 1.85 3.77
CA ARG A 86 -15.44 2.31 2.81
C ARG A 86 -14.84 3.65 3.18
N ALA A 87 -15.68 4.63 3.51
CA ALA A 87 -15.16 5.98 3.81
C ALA A 87 -14.24 5.97 5.02
N GLY A 88 -14.58 5.20 6.04
CA GLY A 88 -13.74 5.09 7.22
C GLY A 88 -12.41 4.41 6.92
N ALA A 89 -12.44 3.34 6.12
CA ALA A 89 -11.22 2.64 5.76
C ALA A 89 -10.32 3.52 4.90
N GLU A 90 -10.91 4.25 3.95
CA GLU A 90 -10.14 5.16 3.12
C GLU A 90 -9.49 6.26 3.95
N ALA A 91 -10.23 6.79 4.92
CA ALA A 91 -9.68 7.84 5.77
C ALA A 91 -8.48 7.33 6.59
N ARG A 92 -8.54 6.09 7.03
CA ARG A 92 -7.44 5.50 7.79
C ARG A 92 -6.20 5.33 6.92
N ILE A 93 -6.37 4.92 5.68
CA ILE A 93 -5.23 4.80 4.76
C ILE A 93 -4.69 6.19 4.41
N ALA A 94 -5.58 7.14 4.15
CA ALA A 94 -5.15 8.51 3.83
C ALA A 94 -4.32 9.09 4.97
N ALA A 95 -4.72 8.82 6.21
CA ALA A 95 -3.98 9.29 7.37
C ALA A 95 -2.58 8.70 7.43
N LEU A 96 -2.42 7.42 7.06
CA LEU A 96 -1.10 6.82 7.00
C LEU A 96 -0.23 7.53 5.96
N LEU A 97 -0.79 7.79 4.79
CA LEU A 97 -0.03 8.40 3.71
C LEU A 97 0.35 9.84 4.01
N GLN A 98 -0.33 10.47 4.96
CA GLN A 98 -0.06 11.84 5.33
C GLN A 98 0.72 11.97 6.64
N ASP A 99 1.12 10.87 7.24
CA ASP A 99 1.85 10.87 8.49
C ASP A 99 3.34 11.04 8.20
N PRO A 100 3.94 12.20 8.51
CA PRO A 100 5.33 12.45 8.14
C PRO A 100 6.30 11.44 8.71
N ALA A 101 6.07 10.96 9.92
CA ALA A 101 6.98 10.00 10.54
C ALA A 101 6.96 8.66 9.82
N ARG A 102 5.77 8.21 9.41
CA ARG A 102 5.67 6.97 8.68
C ARG A 102 6.25 7.10 7.28
N VAL A 103 5.94 8.20 6.61
CA VAL A 103 6.46 8.44 5.27
C VAL A 103 8.00 8.46 5.30
N ALA A 104 8.58 9.12 6.30
CA ALA A 104 10.03 9.15 6.42
C ALA A 104 10.60 7.76 6.62
N ARG A 105 9.93 6.93 7.42
CA ARG A 105 10.40 5.58 7.66
C ARG A 105 10.32 4.72 6.40
N TRP A 106 9.24 4.84 5.65
CA TRP A 106 9.10 4.06 4.41
C TRP A 106 10.12 4.47 3.37
N THR A 107 10.40 5.75 3.27
CA THR A 107 11.26 6.26 2.21
C THR A 107 12.71 6.38 2.63
N GLY A 108 12.97 6.29 3.92
CA GLY A 108 14.33 6.46 4.43
C GLY A 108 14.76 7.92 4.44
N ALA A 109 13.83 8.85 4.23
CA ALA A 109 14.18 10.26 4.14
C ALA A 109 14.38 10.91 5.49
N GLY A 110 13.92 10.31 6.53
CA GLY A 110 13.98 10.90 7.87
C GLY A 110 15.15 10.46 8.72
N ARG A 111 16.25 9.96 8.09
CA ARG A 111 17.32 9.43 8.87
C ARG A 111 18.13 10.39 9.52
#